data_baeae19e9b5ef471e1fdb19afb0456f9
#
_entry.id   baeae19e9b5ef471e1fdb19afb0456f9
#
_cell.length_a   1.000
_cell.length_b   1.000
_cell.length_c   1.000
_cell.angle_alpha   90.00
_cell.angle_beta   90.00
_cell.angle_gamma   90.00
#
_symmetry.space_group_name_H-M   'P 1'
#
loop_
_entity.id
_entity.type
_entity.pdbx_description
1 polymer ?
#
loop_
_entity_poly.entity_id
_entity_poly.type
_entity_poly.pdbx_seq_one_letter_code
_entity_poly.pdbx_strand_id
1 'polypeptide(L)'
;NFPNPFNPTTTIRYDLPNEEDVCIVIFDVVGRKIRSLINQNQSAGYHRIQWDAKNDLGEPVSAGMYIYILHAGDHRSVKKMVLLK
;
A
#
# COMPACT_ATOMS: atom_id res chain seq x y z
N ASN A 1 23.52 9.59 5.32
CA ASN A 1 23.54 8.41 4.49
C ASN A 1 22.56 8.53 3.35
N PHE A 2 22.92 8.00 2.24
CA PHE A 2 22.08 8.07 1.06
C PHE A 2 21.01 7.02 1.10
N PRO A 3 19.81 7.34 0.60
CA PRO A 3 18.84 6.29 0.36
C PRO A 3 19.47 5.22 -0.51
N ASN A 4 19.31 4.00 -0.13
CA ASN A 4 19.81 2.92 -0.95
C ASN A 4 18.94 2.82 -2.21
N PRO A 5 19.52 3.01 -3.42
CA PRO A 5 18.72 2.91 -4.64
C PRO A 5 18.14 1.52 -4.87
N PHE A 6 18.62 0.54 -4.11
CA PHE A 6 18.10 -0.83 -4.19
C PHE A 6 17.03 -1.11 -3.15
N ASN A 7 16.60 -0.09 -2.41
CA ASN A 7 15.50 -0.19 -1.46
C ASN A 7 14.34 0.65 -1.95
N PRO A 8 13.62 0.21 -2.98
CA PRO A 8 12.53 0.99 -3.51
C PRO A 8 11.40 1.11 -2.49
N THR A 9 10.78 2.27 -2.48
CA THR A 9 9.56 2.48 -1.72
C THR A 9 8.56 3.15 -2.62
N THR A 10 7.30 2.96 -2.33
CA THR A 10 6.24 3.69 -3.00
C THR A 10 5.29 4.24 -1.95
N THR A 11 4.73 5.40 -2.22
CA THR A 11 3.86 6.09 -1.27
C THR A 11 2.43 6.03 -1.75
N ILE A 12 1.55 5.61 -0.86
CA ILE A 12 0.11 5.60 -1.10
C ILE A 12 -0.48 6.75 -0.29
N ARG A 13 -1.25 7.61 -0.97
CA ARG A 13 -1.87 8.76 -0.36
C ARG A 13 -3.38 8.63 -0.45
N TYR A 14 -4.06 9.05 0.61
CA TYR A 14 -5.51 9.02 0.64
C TYR A 14 -6.03 10.05 1.63
N ASP A 15 -7.27 10.44 1.43
CA ASP A 15 -7.93 11.45 2.27
C ASP A 15 -9.19 10.83 2.86
N LEU A 16 -9.37 10.99 4.16
CA LEU A 16 -10.53 10.45 4.86
C LEU A 16 -11.43 11.60 5.28
N PRO A 17 -12.66 11.65 4.76
CA PRO A 17 -13.61 12.69 5.20
C PRO A 17 -14.03 12.53 6.66
N ASN A 18 -13.96 11.31 7.17
CA ASN A 18 -14.34 11.00 8.55
C ASN A 18 -13.35 10.02 9.14
N GLU A 19 -13.35 9.88 10.45
CA GLU A 19 -12.63 8.81 11.13
C GLU A 19 -13.18 7.47 10.65
N GLU A 20 -12.29 6.55 10.23
CA GLU A 20 -12.69 5.27 9.67
C GLU A 20 -11.69 4.18 10.03
N ASP A 21 -12.17 2.94 10.01
CA ASP A 21 -11.27 1.80 9.99
C ASP A 21 -10.73 1.65 8.57
N VAL A 22 -9.42 1.65 8.43
CA VAL A 22 -8.74 1.62 7.13
C VAL A 22 -7.97 0.33 6.99
N CYS A 23 -8.11 -0.31 5.83
CA CYS A 23 -7.37 -1.51 5.48
C CYS A 23 -6.83 -1.33 4.06
N ILE A 24 -5.53 -1.53 3.88
CA ILE A 24 -4.89 -1.49 2.57
C ILE A 24 -4.17 -2.81 2.36
N VAL A 25 -4.51 -3.50 1.29
CA VAL A 25 -3.89 -4.77 0.92
C VAL A 25 -3.36 -4.68 -0.50
N ILE A 26 -2.15 -5.17 -0.69
CA ILE A 26 -1.45 -5.14 -1.97
C ILE A 26 -1.48 -6.54 -2.58
N PHE A 27 -1.78 -6.59 -3.89
CA PHE A 27 -1.86 -7.82 -4.67
C PHE A 27 -0.97 -7.70 -5.90
N ASP A 28 -0.53 -8.83 -6.42
CA ASP A 28 0.11 -8.86 -7.73
C ASP A 28 -0.97 -8.94 -8.83
N VAL A 29 -0.52 -8.96 -10.10
CA VAL A 29 -1.45 -8.90 -11.23
C VAL A 29 -2.27 -10.17 -11.41
N VAL A 30 -1.85 -11.27 -10.83
CA VAL A 30 -2.66 -12.49 -10.87
C VAL A 30 -3.58 -12.62 -9.67
N GLY A 31 -3.59 -11.62 -8.79
CA GLY A 31 -4.52 -11.57 -7.68
C GLY A 31 -4.02 -12.21 -6.40
N ARG A 32 -2.73 -12.54 -6.33
CA ARG A 32 -2.18 -13.10 -5.09
C ARG A 32 -1.89 -11.99 -4.11
N LYS A 33 -2.26 -12.21 -2.85
CA LYS A 33 -1.98 -11.24 -1.79
C LYS A 33 -0.47 -11.15 -1.55
N ILE A 34 0.05 -9.93 -1.58
CA ILE A 34 1.46 -9.65 -1.34
C ILE A 34 1.68 -9.12 0.06
N ARG A 35 0.88 -8.13 0.47
CA ARG A 35 1.11 -7.46 1.75
C ARG A 35 -0.15 -6.85 2.31
N SER A 36 -0.39 -7.08 3.59
CA SER A 36 -1.34 -6.28 4.36
C SER A 36 -0.59 -5.09 4.90
N LEU A 37 -0.78 -3.94 4.29
CA LEU A 37 0.05 -2.78 4.58
C LEU A 37 -0.40 -2.06 5.83
N ILE A 38 -1.71 -1.91 6.01
CA ILE A 38 -2.28 -1.26 7.18
C ILE A 38 -3.66 -1.84 7.45
N ASN A 39 -4.01 -1.92 8.74
CA ASN A 39 -5.33 -2.35 9.18
C ASN A 39 -5.56 -1.73 10.55
N GLN A 40 -6.07 -0.49 10.56
CA GLN A 40 -6.28 0.24 11.82
C GLN A 40 -7.25 1.38 11.63
N ASN A 41 -7.76 1.88 12.74
CA ASN A 41 -8.59 3.08 12.76
C ASN A 41 -7.71 4.30 12.52
N GLN A 42 -8.19 5.23 11.69
CA GLN A 42 -7.47 6.45 11.38
C GLN A 42 -8.41 7.64 11.43
N SER A 43 -7.87 8.79 11.84
CA SER A 43 -8.62 10.03 11.94
C SER A 43 -8.96 10.59 10.57
N ALA A 44 -9.95 11.46 10.52
CA ALA A 44 -10.24 12.24 9.32
C ALA A 44 -9.00 13.04 8.92
N GLY A 45 -8.84 13.27 7.64
CA GLY A 45 -7.75 14.07 7.11
C GLY A 45 -6.91 13.32 6.11
N TYR A 46 -5.79 13.92 5.81
CA TYR A 46 -4.89 13.46 4.78
C TYR A 46 -3.88 12.47 5.36
N HIS A 47 -3.71 11.34 4.69
CA HIS A 47 -2.80 10.28 5.13
C HIS A 47 -1.88 9.86 4.00
N ARG A 48 -0.72 9.37 4.38
CA ARG A 48 0.17 8.70 3.44
C ARG A 48 0.87 7.57 4.16
N ILE A 49 1.13 6.50 3.43
CA ILE A 49 1.83 5.34 3.95
C ILE A 49 2.79 4.84 2.89
N GLN A 50 3.96 4.40 3.31
CA GLN A 50 4.95 3.87 2.40
C GLN A 50 4.94 2.36 2.42
N TRP A 51 5.07 1.77 1.23
CA TRP A 51 5.31 0.35 1.08
C TRP A 51 6.77 0.14 0.71
N ASP A 52 7.44 -0.73 1.42
CA ASP A 52 8.86 -0.98 1.26
C ASP A 52 9.17 -2.06 0.23
N ALA A 53 8.20 -2.42 -0.60
CA ALA A 53 8.34 -3.42 -1.66
C ALA A 53 8.64 -4.82 -1.12
N LYS A 54 8.15 -5.12 0.06
CA LYS A 54 8.29 -6.45 0.66
C LYS A 54 6.92 -7.07 0.87
N ASN A 55 6.89 -8.41 0.81
CA ASN A 55 5.66 -9.14 1.11
C ASN A 55 5.48 -9.28 2.62
N ASP A 56 4.44 -9.99 3.04
CA ASP A 56 4.13 -10.18 4.47
C ASP A 56 5.22 -10.96 5.20
N LEU A 57 6.05 -11.70 4.49
CA LEU A 57 7.15 -12.44 5.08
C LEU A 57 8.43 -11.62 5.17
N GLY A 58 8.39 -10.36 4.72
CA GLY A 58 9.57 -9.50 4.73
C GLY A 58 10.51 -9.72 3.56
N GLU A 59 10.08 -10.45 2.56
CA GLU A 59 10.91 -10.75 1.38
C GLU A 59 10.66 -9.72 0.29
N PRO A 60 11.71 -9.25 -0.40
CA PRO A 60 11.54 -8.31 -1.50
C PRO A 60 10.72 -8.94 -2.64
N VAL A 61 9.89 -8.12 -3.26
CA VAL A 61 9.14 -8.54 -4.44
C VAL A 61 9.75 -7.94 -5.69
N SER A 62 9.43 -8.52 -6.85
CA SER A 62 10.01 -8.08 -8.10
C SER A 62 9.40 -6.76 -8.56
N ALA A 63 10.15 -6.05 -9.41
CA ALA A 63 9.61 -4.87 -10.09
C ALA A 63 8.44 -5.27 -10.96
N GLY A 64 7.51 -4.36 -11.16
CA GLY A 64 6.36 -4.61 -11.98
C GLY A 64 5.12 -3.93 -11.47
N MET A 65 3.97 -4.40 -11.95
CA MET A 65 2.69 -3.81 -11.62
C MET A 65 2.05 -4.53 -10.42
N TYR A 66 1.52 -3.73 -9.51
CA TYR A 66 0.78 -4.21 -8.37
C TYR A 66 -0.55 -3.46 -8.27
N ILE A 67 -1.46 -4.05 -7.55
CA ILE A 67 -2.78 -3.45 -7.32
C ILE A 67 -2.96 -3.36 -5.82
N TYR A 68 -3.45 -2.22 -5.33
CA TYR A 68 -3.84 -2.16 -3.95
C TYR A 68 -5.32 -1.85 -3.83
N ILE A 69 -5.92 -2.41 -2.80
CA ILE A 69 -7.31 -2.18 -2.46
C ILE A 69 -7.33 -1.49 -1.11
N LEU A 70 -7.98 -0.34 -1.07
CA LEU A 70 -8.17 0.43 0.14
C LEU A 70 -9.62 0.35 0.54
N HIS A 71 -9.86 -0.11 1.76
CA HIS A 71 -11.18 -0.07 2.39
C HIS A 71 -11.14 0.96 3.50
N ALA A 72 -12.11 1.87 3.51
CA ALA A 72 -12.27 2.86 4.55
C ALA A 72 -13.77 2.96 4.86
N GLY A 73 -14.19 2.33 5.95
CA GLY A 73 -15.61 2.19 6.25
C GLY A 73 -16.30 1.43 5.12
N ASP A 74 -17.31 2.05 4.53
CA ASP A 74 -18.05 1.47 3.40
C ASP A 74 -17.43 1.78 2.05
N HIS A 75 -16.38 2.60 2.04
CA HIS A 75 -15.73 3.01 0.80
C HIS A 75 -14.66 2.00 0.40
N ARG A 76 -14.60 1.70 -0.90
CA ARG A 76 -13.60 0.80 -1.47
C ARG A 76 -12.98 1.43 -2.69
N SER A 77 -11.67 1.44 -2.75
CA SER A 77 -10.92 2.01 -3.87
C SER A 77 -9.88 1.00 -4.34
N VAL A 78 -9.79 0.81 -5.66
CA VAL A 78 -8.82 -0.10 -6.27
C VAL A 78 -7.92 0.74 -7.15
N LYS A 79 -6.62 0.64 -6.94
CA LYS A 79 -5.62 1.42 -7.66
C LYS A 79 -4.50 0.53 -8.15
N LYS A 80 -3.93 0.92 -9.30
CA LYS A 80 -2.71 0.29 -9.82
C LYS A 80 -1.51 1.11 -9.39
N MET A 81 -0.39 0.43 -9.24
CA MET A 81 0.89 1.09 -9.02
C MET A 81 2.00 0.30 -9.68
N VAL A 82 3.06 0.98 -10.06
CA VAL A 82 4.21 0.36 -10.70
C VAL A 82 5.38 0.48 -9.74
N LEU A 83 6.00 -0.67 -9.46
CA LEU A 83 7.19 -0.72 -8.63
C LEU A 83 8.41 -0.78 -9.54
N LEU A 84 9.24 0.24 -9.42
CA LEU A 84 10.50 0.32 -10.17
C LEU A 84 11.64 -0.03 -9.22
N LYS A 85 12.64 -0.67 -9.77
CA LYS A 85 13.86 -1.01 -9.02
C LYS A 85 15.11 -0.58 -9.76
#